data_464fdd8f7fb2af197a12e8f4d20d5403
#
_entry.id   464fdd8f7fb2af197a12e8f4d20d5403
#
_cell.length_a   1.000
_cell.length_b   1.000
_cell.length_c   1.000
_cell.angle_alpha   90.00
_cell.angle_beta   90.00
_cell.angle_gamma   90.00
#
_symmetry.space_group_name_H-M   'P 1'
#
loop_
_entity.id
_entity.type
_entity.pdbx_description
1 polymer ?
#
loop_
_entity_poly.entity_id
_entity_poly.type
_entity_poly.pdbx_seq_one_letter_code
_entity_poly.pdbx_strand_id
1 'polypeptide(L)'
;LEWAKMDRGSMTEEEAAASMCSRLPECLHEQAHLLVDRWDRPILPVPGMAELVRKLKEAGYGVYLLSNASYRQHEYWPRVPGSECFDGTLISADVKLVKPCAEIYELLYSTFGLIPGECLFIDDSAPNIESAERTGMPGIVFHGDADELRSEMKAFGVKV
;
A
#
# COMPACT_ATOMS: atom_id res chain seq x y z
N LEU A 1 9.77 -12.08 9.21
CA LEU A 1 10.77 -11.20 9.82
C LEU A 1 11.47 -10.35 8.76
N GLU A 2 11.91 -10.92 7.65
CA GLU A 2 12.60 -10.21 6.57
C GLU A 2 11.66 -9.23 5.86
N TRP A 3 10.42 -9.62 5.55
CA TRP A 3 9.41 -8.78 4.93
C TRP A 3 9.24 -7.44 5.66
N ALA A 4 9.03 -7.47 6.97
CA ALA A 4 8.88 -6.25 7.76
C ALA A 4 10.13 -5.35 7.76
N LYS A 5 11.31 -5.92 7.56
CA LYS A 5 12.56 -5.14 7.41
C LYS A 5 12.68 -4.53 6.02
N MET A 6 12.26 -5.26 4.99
CA MET A 6 12.20 -4.73 3.62
C MET A 6 11.19 -3.59 3.52
N ASP A 7 9.98 -3.76 4.09
CA ASP A 7 8.95 -2.71 4.13
C ASP A 7 9.41 -1.46 4.90
N ARG A 8 10.28 -1.65 5.90
CA ARG A 8 10.90 -0.53 6.63
C ARG A 8 12.12 0.05 5.89
N GLY A 9 12.53 -0.56 4.77
CA GLY A 9 13.71 -0.18 4.02
C GLY A 9 15.04 -0.35 4.80
N SER A 10 15.06 -1.24 5.79
CA SER A 10 16.22 -1.57 6.61
C SER A 10 16.93 -2.86 6.19
N MET A 11 16.44 -3.48 5.12
CA MET A 11 16.99 -4.71 4.51
C MET A 11 16.67 -4.69 3.02
N THR A 12 17.64 -5.04 2.20
CA THR A 12 17.45 -5.23 0.76
C THR A 12 16.84 -6.60 0.47
N GLU A 13 16.34 -6.80 -0.75
CA GLU A 13 15.85 -8.10 -1.22
C GLU A 13 16.97 -9.15 -1.21
N GLU A 14 18.19 -8.78 -1.60
CA GLU A 14 19.36 -9.66 -1.60
C GLU A 14 19.74 -10.10 -0.18
N GLU A 15 19.77 -9.16 0.78
CA GLU A 15 20.01 -9.46 2.19
C GLU A 15 18.90 -10.33 2.78
N ALA A 16 17.64 -10.14 2.37
CA ALA A 16 16.51 -10.95 2.79
C ALA A 16 16.65 -12.39 2.29
N ALA A 17 16.95 -12.58 1.01
CA ALA A 17 17.20 -13.90 0.42
C ALA A 17 18.38 -14.60 1.11
N ALA A 18 19.50 -13.92 1.33
CA ALA A 18 20.66 -14.45 2.04
C ALA A 18 20.32 -14.86 3.48
N SER A 19 19.54 -14.02 4.19
CA SER A 19 19.05 -14.30 5.54
C SER A 19 18.13 -15.54 5.59
N MET A 20 17.27 -15.72 4.59
CA MET A 20 16.43 -16.92 4.46
C MET A 20 17.29 -18.15 4.18
N CYS A 21 18.22 -18.11 3.24
CA CYS A 21 19.10 -19.19 2.88
C CYS A 21 19.97 -19.68 4.07
N SER A 22 20.38 -18.77 4.95
CA SER A 22 21.17 -19.15 6.15
C SER A 22 20.44 -20.08 7.11
N ARG A 23 19.11 -20.20 7.00
CA ARG A 23 18.26 -21.05 7.86
C ARG A 23 17.57 -22.19 7.12
N LEU A 24 17.78 -22.26 5.81
CA LEU A 24 17.15 -23.27 4.95
C LEU A 24 18.20 -24.29 4.46
N PRO A 25 17.78 -25.54 4.21
CA PRO A 25 18.61 -26.48 3.47
C PRO A 25 18.98 -25.93 2.09
N GLU A 26 20.18 -26.28 1.62
CA GLU A 26 20.72 -25.78 0.32
C GLU A 26 19.76 -26.03 -0.86
N CYS A 27 19.04 -27.14 -0.86
CA CYS A 27 18.06 -27.48 -1.89
C CYS A 27 16.85 -26.51 -1.98
N LEU A 28 16.68 -25.60 -1.01
CA LEU A 28 15.63 -24.59 -0.97
C LEU A 28 16.16 -23.16 -1.23
N HIS A 29 17.46 -22.98 -1.45
CA HIS A 29 18.03 -21.65 -1.65
C HIS A 29 17.50 -20.97 -2.92
N GLU A 30 17.37 -21.72 -4.03
CA GLU A 30 16.80 -21.21 -5.27
C GLU A 30 15.35 -20.72 -5.06
N GLN A 31 14.54 -21.47 -4.32
CA GLN A 31 13.15 -21.10 -4.01
C GLN A 31 13.09 -19.85 -3.13
N ALA A 32 14.01 -19.69 -2.18
CA ALA A 32 14.08 -18.48 -1.35
C ALA A 32 14.40 -17.24 -2.20
N HIS A 33 15.35 -17.34 -3.13
CA HIS A 33 15.63 -16.27 -4.09
C HIS A 33 14.43 -15.97 -4.99
N LEU A 34 13.80 -17.01 -5.57
CA LEU A 34 12.62 -16.83 -6.41
C LEU A 34 11.45 -16.18 -5.66
N LEU A 35 11.25 -16.55 -4.39
CA LEU A 35 10.22 -15.95 -3.55
C LEU A 35 10.44 -14.44 -3.39
N VAL A 36 11.66 -14.03 -3.09
CA VAL A 36 12.00 -12.61 -2.91
C VAL A 36 11.95 -11.84 -4.23
N ASP A 37 12.41 -12.46 -5.34
CA ASP A 37 12.51 -11.81 -6.65
C ASP A 37 11.19 -11.71 -7.41
N ARG A 38 10.22 -12.59 -7.12
CA ARG A 38 9.03 -12.77 -7.95
C ARG A 38 7.70 -12.81 -7.20
N TRP A 39 7.66 -12.46 -5.92
CA TRP A 39 6.42 -12.46 -5.14
C TRP A 39 5.35 -11.54 -5.73
N ASP A 40 5.76 -10.51 -6.49
CA ASP A 40 4.88 -9.57 -7.18
C ASP A 40 4.33 -10.12 -8.53
N ARG A 41 4.59 -11.37 -8.88
CA ARG A 41 4.21 -11.96 -10.18
C ARG A 41 3.45 -13.27 -10.04
N PRO A 42 2.27 -13.38 -10.72
CA PRO A 42 1.61 -12.33 -11.51
C PRO A 42 0.98 -11.25 -10.61
N ILE A 43 0.84 -10.03 -11.13
CA ILE A 43 0.01 -9.02 -10.50
C ILE A 43 -1.44 -9.45 -10.65
N LEU A 44 -2.16 -9.56 -9.53
CA LEU A 44 -3.56 -9.97 -9.49
C LEU A 44 -4.40 -8.75 -9.04
N PRO A 45 -4.87 -7.91 -9.97
CA PRO A 45 -5.66 -6.74 -9.62
C PRO A 45 -7.03 -7.16 -9.09
N VAL A 46 -7.53 -6.43 -8.09
CA VAL A 46 -8.90 -6.59 -7.63
C VAL A 46 -9.87 -6.13 -8.73
N PRO A 47 -10.81 -6.98 -9.15
CA PRO A 47 -11.79 -6.61 -10.17
C PRO A 47 -12.55 -5.33 -9.80
N GLY A 48 -12.76 -4.43 -10.76
CA GLY A 48 -13.47 -3.16 -10.56
C GLY A 48 -12.65 -2.03 -9.91
N MET A 49 -11.52 -2.32 -9.26
CA MET A 49 -10.74 -1.29 -8.54
C MET A 49 -10.17 -0.23 -9.48
N ALA A 50 -9.59 -0.61 -10.62
CA ALA A 50 -9.06 0.35 -11.58
C ALA A 50 -10.16 1.28 -12.14
N GLU A 51 -11.37 0.76 -12.35
CA GLU A 51 -12.52 1.58 -12.77
C GLU A 51 -12.95 2.54 -11.65
N LEU A 52 -13.01 2.06 -10.41
CA LEU A 52 -13.34 2.89 -9.25
C LEU A 52 -12.38 4.06 -9.11
N VAL A 53 -11.07 3.80 -9.22
CA VAL A 53 -10.04 4.84 -9.15
C VAL A 53 -10.21 5.88 -10.27
N ARG A 54 -10.47 5.46 -11.51
CA ARG A 54 -10.72 6.39 -12.61
C ARG A 54 -11.95 7.26 -12.36
N LYS A 55 -13.04 6.69 -11.85
CA LYS A 55 -14.24 7.46 -11.49
C LYS A 55 -13.99 8.48 -10.40
N LEU A 56 -13.18 8.15 -9.40
CA LEU A 56 -12.75 9.11 -8.38
C LEU A 56 -12.01 10.30 -9.01
N LYS A 57 -11.10 10.04 -9.92
CA LYS A 57 -10.38 11.10 -10.65
C LYS A 57 -11.30 11.95 -11.51
N GLU A 58 -12.23 11.34 -12.24
CA GLU A 58 -13.25 12.04 -13.05
C GLU A 58 -14.16 12.91 -12.18
N ALA A 59 -14.44 12.49 -10.96
CA ALA A 59 -15.20 13.26 -9.98
C ALA A 59 -14.40 14.37 -9.28
N GLY A 60 -13.10 14.50 -9.59
CA GLY A 60 -12.21 15.56 -9.11
C GLY A 60 -11.51 15.24 -7.78
N TYR A 61 -11.55 14.00 -7.31
CA TYR A 61 -10.82 13.61 -6.10
C TYR A 61 -9.31 13.46 -6.35
N GLY A 62 -8.52 13.86 -5.35
CA GLY A 62 -7.11 13.46 -5.25
C GLY A 62 -7.01 11.98 -4.83
N VAL A 63 -6.13 11.22 -5.46
CA VAL A 63 -5.90 9.80 -5.13
C VAL A 63 -4.42 9.59 -4.84
N TYR A 64 -4.11 9.08 -3.66
CA TYR A 64 -2.73 8.91 -3.19
C TYR A 64 -2.51 7.49 -2.70
N LEU A 65 -1.31 6.96 -2.91
CA LEU A 65 -0.89 5.68 -2.38
C LEU A 65 -0.10 5.86 -1.08
N LEU A 66 -0.51 5.15 -0.03
CA LEU A 66 0.27 4.95 1.20
C LEU A 66 0.48 3.44 1.42
N SER A 67 1.69 2.95 1.17
CA SER A 67 1.98 1.51 1.15
C SER A 67 3.10 1.12 2.11
N ASN A 68 2.86 0.06 2.90
CA ASN A 68 3.95 -0.68 3.54
C ASN A 68 4.53 -1.65 2.51
N ALA A 69 5.66 -1.29 1.92
CA ALA A 69 6.29 -2.07 0.87
C ALA A 69 7.79 -1.77 0.78
N SER A 70 8.54 -2.72 0.24
CA SER A 70 9.95 -2.55 -0.10
C SER A 70 10.13 -1.61 -1.31
N TYR A 71 11.38 -1.25 -1.60
CA TYR A 71 11.75 -0.47 -2.79
C TYR A 71 11.27 -1.09 -4.12
N ARG A 72 11.03 -2.40 -4.14
CA ARG A 72 10.52 -3.10 -5.31
C ARG A 72 9.14 -2.61 -5.76
N GLN A 73 8.39 -1.92 -4.91
CA GLN A 73 7.12 -1.30 -5.32
C GLN A 73 7.29 -0.33 -6.49
N HIS A 74 8.39 0.38 -6.60
CA HIS A 74 8.69 1.25 -7.73
C HIS A 74 8.73 0.51 -9.07
N GLU A 75 9.11 -0.77 -9.06
CA GLU A 75 9.20 -1.58 -10.26
C GLU A 75 7.84 -2.14 -10.70
N TYR A 76 7.01 -2.58 -9.77
CA TYR A 76 5.73 -3.22 -10.13
C TYR A 76 4.54 -2.28 -10.12
N TRP A 77 4.55 -1.20 -9.31
CA TRP A 77 3.44 -0.27 -9.21
C TRP A 77 2.97 0.28 -10.57
N PRO A 78 3.85 0.71 -11.49
CA PRO A 78 3.44 1.20 -12.81
C PRO A 78 2.71 0.16 -13.68
N ARG A 79 2.78 -1.12 -13.30
CA ARG A 79 2.12 -2.23 -14.00
C ARG A 79 0.74 -2.56 -13.39
N VAL A 80 0.39 -1.97 -12.25
CA VAL A 80 -0.91 -2.18 -11.61
C VAL A 80 -1.96 -1.33 -12.34
N PRO A 81 -3.05 -1.95 -12.86
CA PRO A 81 -4.10 -1.20 -13.56
C PRO A 81 -4.71 -0.12 -12.66
N GLY A 82 -4.77 1.11 -13.17
CA GLY A 82 -5.26 2.29 -12.43
C GLY A 82 -4.20 3.06 -11.68
N SER A 83 -2.95 2.55 -11.58
CA SER A 83 -1.84 3.26 -10.93
C SER A 83 -1.53 4.61 -11.58
N GLU A 84 -1.80 4.73 -12.88
CA GLU A 84 -1.65 5.97 -13.66
C GLU A 84 -2.54 7.12 -13.19
N CYS A 85 -3.56 6.81 -12.39
CA CYS A 85 -4.52 7.80 -11.87
C CYS A 85 -4.10 8.40 -10.51
N PHE A 86 -3.04 7.91 -9.90
CA PHE A 86 -2.60 8.39 -8.59
C PHE A 86 -1.79 9.69 -8.71
N ASP A 87 -2.11 10.67 -7.87
CA ASP A 87 -1.45 11.98 -7.81
C ASP A 87 -0.13 11.95 -7.04
N GLY A 88 0.06 10.91 -6.23
CA GLY A 88 1.30 10.74 -5.47
C GLY A 88 1.37 9.39 -4.77
N THR A 89 2.59 8.98 -4.44
CA THR A 89 2.88 7.72 -3.75
C THR A 89 3.82 7.97 -2.57
N LEU A 90 3.52 7.36 -1.43
CA LEU A 90 4.38 7.32 -0.27
C LEU A 90 4.61 5.87 0.13
N ILE A 91 5.84 5.40 -0.05
CA ILE A 91 6.25 4.02 0.19
C ILE A 91 7.08 3.97 1.47
N SER A 92 6.74 3.08 2.37
CA SER A 92 7.36 2.97 3.70
C SER A 92 8.88 2.77 3.64
N ALA A 93 9.39 2.00 2.68
CA ALA A 93 10.82 1.77 2.53
C ALA A 93 11.60 3.07 2.22
N ASP A 94 11.02 4.01 1.46
CA ASP A 94 11.67 5.27 1.11
C ASP A 94 11.84 6.17 2.34
N VAL A 95 10.81 6.20 3.19
CA VAL A 95 10.73 7.14 4.32
C VAL A 95 11.11 6.51 5.66
N LYS A 96 11.37 5.19 5.70
CA LYS A 96 11.71 4.42 6.91
C LYS A 96 10.64 4.43 7.99
N LEU A 97 9.42 4.78 7.63
CA LEU A 97 8.23 4.76 8.48
C LEU A 97 7.24 3.74 7.95
N VAL A 98 6.54 3.05 8.83
CA VAL A 98 5.56 2.01 8.46
C VAL A 98 4.22 2.23 9.15
N LYS A 99 3.11 1.94 8.47
CA LYS A 99 1.81 1.80 9.12
C LYS A 99 1.90 0.65 10.14
N PRO A 100 1.28 0.73 11.31
CA PRO A 100 0.35 1.75 11.80
C PRO A 100 1.00 2.88 12.63
N CYS A 101 2.29 3.21 12.48
CA CYS A 101 2.89 4.34 13.18
C CYS A 101 2.27 5.66 12.74
N ALA A 102 1.94 6.55 13.67
CA ALA A 102 1.26 7.82 13.39
C ALA A 102 2.07 8.72 12.45
N GLU A 103 3.39 8.69 12.57
CA GLU A 103 4.33 9.52 11.84
C GLU A 103 4.24 9.36 10.31
N ILE A 104 3.85 8.17 9.80
CA ILE A 104 3.72 7.98 8.35
C ILE A 104 2.48 8.70 7.79
N TYR A 105 1.40 8.79 8.56
CA TYR A 105 0.19 9.53 8.17
C TYR A 105 0.45 11.03 8.22
N GLU A 106 1.12 11.53 9.25
CA GLU A 106 1.52 12.92 9.36
C GLU A 106 2.46 13.34 8.21
N LEU A 107 3.38 12.44 7.83
CA LEU A 107 4.23 12.65 6.67
C LEU A 107 3.44 12.68 5.37
N LEU A 108 2.44 11.79 5.19
CA LEU A 108 1.53 11.81 4.03
C LEU A 108 0.83 13.16 3.91
N TYR A 109 0.26 13.67 5.02
CA TYR A 109 -0.44 14.96 5.02
C TYR A 109 0.49 16.11 4.65
N SER A 110 1.67 16.17 5.25
CA SER A 110 2.63 17.24 4.98
C SER A 110 3.22 17.17 3.58
N THR A 111 3.43 15.97 3.04
CA THR A 111 4.00 15.77 1.70
C THR A 111 3.06 16.24 0.59
N PHE A 112 1.77 15.94 0.73
CA PHE A 112 0.79 16.22 -0.31
C PHE A 112 -0.18 17.37 0.02
N GLY A 113 0.02 18.05 1.15
CA GLY A 113 -0.82 19.17 1.58
C GLY A 113 -2.26 18.73 1.91
N LEU A 114 -2.43 17.55 2.50
CA LEU A 114 -3.75 16.97 2.79
C LEU A 114 -4.26 17.45 4.15
N ILE A 115 -5.58 17.63 4.23
CA ILE A 115 -6.30 17.87 5.49
C ILE A 115 -6.91 16.54 5.92
N PRO A 116 -6.50 15.95 7.06
CA PRO A 116 -6.92 14.59 7.45
C PRO A 116 -8.43 14.36 7.39
N GLY A 117 -9.24 15.30 7.94
CA GLY A 117 -10.71 15.19 7.95
C GLY A 117 -11.38 15.32 6.59
N GLU A 118 -10.66 15.71 5.54
CA GLU A 118 -11.14 15.76 4.15
C GLU A 118 -10.68 14.55 3.33
N CYS A 119 -9.94 13.61 3.95
CA CYS A 119 -9.46 12.39 3.33
C CYS A 119 -10.26 11.18 3.80
N LEU A 120 -10.25 10.12 3.00
CA LEU A 120 -10.77 8.82 3.37
C LEU A 120 -9.69 7.78 3.11
N PHE A 121 -9.25 7.09 4.16
CA PHE A 121 -8.22 6.07 4.06
C PHE A 121 -8.84 4.69 3.80
N ILE A 122 -8.28 3.94 2.88
CA ILE A 122 -8.72 2.59 2.51
C ILE A 122 -7.54 1.65 2.66
N ASP A 123 -7.69 0.65 3.53
CA ASP A 123 -6.62 -0.31 3.84
C ASP A 123 -7.26 -1.64 4.28
N ASP A 124 -6.64 -2.77 4.00
CA ASP A 124 -7.13 -4.09 4.39
C ASP A 124 -6.81 -4.46 5.85
N SER A 125 -6.01 -3.64 6.52
CA SER A 125 -5.58 -3.84 7.90
C SER A 125 -6.33 -2.92 8.87
N ALA A 126 -7.21 -3.48 9.70
CA ALA A 126 -7.92 -2.72 10.72
C ALA A 126 -6.99 -1.90 11.64
N PRO A 127 -5.83 -2.40 12.13
CA PRO A 127 -4.88 -1.59 12.88
C PRO A 127 -4.37 -0.35 12.12
N ASN A 128 -4.24 -0.41 10.79
CA ASN A 128 -3.85 0.74 9.98
C ASN A 128 -4.97 1.78 9.93
N ILE A 129 -6.22 1.34 9.77
CA ILE A 129 -7.41 2.22 9.80
C ILE A 129 -7.53 2.89 11.16
N GLU A 130 -7.49 2.12 12.27
CA GLU A 130 -7.57 2.67 13.62
C GLU A 130 -6.49 3.72 13.91
N SER A 131 -5.29 3.53 13.35
CA SER A 131 -4.21 4.50 13.50
C SER A 131 -4.44 5.76 12.67
N ALA A 132 -4.94 5.63 11.43
CA ALA A 132 -5.32 6.77 10.62
C ALA A 132 -6.43 7.61 11.29
N GLU A 133 -7.45 6.96 11.86
CA GLU A 133 -8.54 7.62 12.60
C GLU A 133 -8.01 8.41 13.81
N ARG A 134 -7.04 7.87 14.54
CA ARG A 134 -6.38 8.60 15.66
C ARG A 134 -5.64 9.85 15.19
N THR A 135 -5.23 9.93 13.93
CA THR A 135 -4.63 11.13 13.33
C THR A 135 -5.65 12.07 12.69
N GLY A 136 -6.95 11.72 12.75
CA GLY A 136 -8.07 12.52 12.25
C GLY A 136 -8.50 12.16 10.82
N MET A 137 -7.97 11.13 10.20
CA MET A 137 -8.34 10.65 8.87
C MET A 137 -9.31 9.47 8.99
N PRO A 138 -10.62 9.61 8.67
CA PRO A 138 -11.55 8.49 8.66
C PRO A 138 -11.11 7.40 7.67
N GLY A 139 -11.50 6.16 7.94
CA GLY A 139 -11.09 5.04 7.11
C GLY A 139 -12.13 3.96 6.90
N ILE A 140 -11.87 3.09 5.92
CA ILE A 140 -12.63 1.90 5.57
C ILE A 140 -11.69 0.72 5.57
N VAL A 141 -12.06 -0.37 6.25
CA VAL A 141 -11.35 -1.65 6.15
C VAL A 141 -11.80 -2.34 4.86
N PHE A 142 -10.89 -2.50 3.92
CA PHE A 142 -11.18 -3.10 2.62
C PHE A 142 -11.18 -4.64 2.68
N HIS A 143 -12.28 -5.25 2.25
CA HIS A 143 -12.47 -6.71 2.28
C HIS A 143 -12.30 -7.40 0.92
N GLY A 144 -11.72 -6.71 -0.06
CA GLY A 144 -11.40 -7.32 -1.37
C GLY A 144 -12.49 -7.18 -2.43
N ASP A 145 -13.59 -6.45 -2.14
CA ASP A 145 -14.71 -6.22 -3.05
C ASP A 145 -14.84 -4.72 -3.38
N ALA A 146 -14.71 -4.37 -4.67
CA ALA A 146 -14.79 -2.97 -5.12
C ALA A 146 -16.20 -2.40 -5.09
N ASP A 147 -17.24 -3.22 -5.22
CA ASP A 147 -18.64 -2.74 -5.18
C ASP A 147 -19.09 -2.51 -3.74
N GLU A 148 -18.64 -3.36 -2.80
CA GLU A 148 -18.81 -3.12 -1.35
C GLU A 148 -18.11 -1.81 -0.96
N LEU A 149 -16.83 -1.65 -1.31
CA LEU A 149 -16.08 -0.42 -1.05
C LEU A 149 -16.78 0.82 -1.61
N ARG A 150 -17.27 0.75 -2.85
CA ARG A 150 -18.04 1.85 -3.46
C ARG A 150 -19.28 2.22 -2.65
N SER A 151 -19.97 1.24 -2.10
CA SER A 151 -21.15 1.46 -1.27
C SER A 151 -20.80 2.11 0.05
N GLU A 152 -19.73 1.69 0.69
CA GLU A 152 -19.22 2.30 1.92
C GLU A 152 -18.72 3.73 1.69
N MET A 153 -17.97 3.98 0.61
CA MET A 153 -17.50 5.32 0.24
C MET A 153 -18.68 6.31 0.07
N LYS A 154 -19.81 5.86 -0.49
CA LYS A 154 -21.03 6.68 -0.60
C LYS A 154 -21.59 7.07 0.77
N ALA A 155 -21.50 6.20 1.78
CA ALA A 155 -21.92 6.53 3.14
C ALA A 155 -21.06 7.64 3.77
N PHE A 156 -19.79 7.79 3.33
CA PHE A 156 -18.91 8.92 3.66
C PHE A 156 -19.14 10.15 2.77
N GLY A 157 -20.11 10.12 1.85
CA GLY A 157 -20.42 11.23 0.97
C GLY A 157 -19.56 11.31 -0.31
N VAL A 158 -18.76 10.29 -0.59
CA VAL A 158 -17.96 10.23 -1.81
C VAL A 158 -18.85 9.97 -3.03
N LYS A 159 -18.68 10.77 -4.08
CA LYS A 159 -19.47 10.69 -5.32
C LYS A 159 -18.76 9.76 -6.32
N VAL A 160 -19.22 8.50 -6.41
CA VAL A 160 -18.66 7.45 -7.29
C VAL A 160 -19.72 6.52 -7.86
#